data_5aba80ee6aeb3f81c2a911db1ca84a2f
#
_entry.id   5aba80ee6aeb3f81c2a911db1ca84a2f
#
_cell.length_a   1.000
_cell.length_b   1.000
_cell.length_c   1.000
_cell.angle_alpha   90.00
_cell.angle_beta   90.00
_cell.angle_gamma   90.00
#
_symmetry.space_group_name_H-M   'P 1'
#
loop_
_entity.id
_entity.type
_entity.pdbx_description
1 polymer ?
#
loop_
_entity_poly.entity_id
_entity_poly.type
_entity_poly.pdbx_seq_one_letter_code
_entity_poly.pdbx_strand_id
1 'polypeptide(L)'
;MLFPQPHTFRFPTSVRSLFLMLVSGCLLLPIPNQTAAADDIAKPVILLTGFEPFGPQRPPNPSWEGIRDLDQTDWNGFRLIAHQMPVVWGEPLTQLQQQIEMYSPEAVFSFGQGRSGSFAIESLARNSRGAIPDNLGRMPDTSWISPNGPKSFQSSFPCNQIRDLLEKKDFPVQVSRDAGQYLCEETLYSLETLRESHKEMTVAFFHVPPLGSTVGDQIVDGPYVRQFVVEVLASWKSHTDLLKAQGAKVTPTVMTQKADNAEENPELPAIKILIEGYFKSWSEQRMKDYGACFAEGAVIQEVTQSGQLYTQSKTPFVVSQSSYHKSAVHKAIEVPVKTDITFEADLSRAVVYWKLTAGPRTQFGYDHFTLIKQGGEWKIANLVFYGTKERE
;
A
#
# COMPACT_ATOMS: atom_id res chain seq x y z
N MET A 1 63.93 -6.03 -7.89
CA MET A 1 64.22 -6.89 -9.06
C MET A 1 62.94 -7.07 -9.85
N LEU A 2 62.97 -6.44 -11.04
CA LEU A 2 62.36 -6.76 -12.34
C LEU A 2 60.92 -7.26 -12.41
N PHE A 3 60.06 -6.35 -12.86
CA PHE A 3 58.81 -6.63 -13.54
C PHE A 3 59.03 -7.15 -14.97
N PRO A 4 58.20 -7.98 -15.54
CA PRO A 4 58.06 -8.10 -16.98
C PRO A 4 56.79 -7.42 -17.51
N GLN A 5 56.96 -6.78 -18.68
CA GLN A 5 56.02 -5.99 -19.49
C GLN A 5 55.06 -6.88 -20.32
N PRO A 6 53.94 -6.32 -20.80
CA PRO A 6 52.92 -7.08 -21.54
C PRO A 6 53.22 -7.23 -23.02
N HIS A 7 52.90 -8.40 -23.56
CA HIS A 7 52.99 -8.71 -24.99
C HIS A 7 51.74 -8.20 -25.75
N THR A 8 52.01 -7.33 -26.72
CA THR A 8 51.07 -6.90 -27.75
C THR A 8 50.96 -7.94 -28.86
N PHE A 9 49.75 -8.42 -29.16
CA PHE A 9 49.47 -9.19 -30.38
C PHE A 9 48.91 -8.26 -31.47
N ARG A 10 49.59 -8.24 -32.63
CA ARG A 10 49.20 -7.55 -33.86
C ARG A 10 48.41 -8.50 -34.78
N PHE A 11 47.29 -7.99 -35.34
CA PHE A 11 46.57 -8.63 -36.46
C PHE A 11 47.22 -8.23 -37.81
N PRO A 12 47.26 -9.12 -38.79
CA PRO A 12 47.62 -8.74 -40.16
C PRO A 12 46.34 -8.40 -40.98
N THR A 13 46.51 -7.35 -41.80
CA THR A 13 45.57 -6.82 -42.75
C THR A 13 45.63 -7.54 -44.11
N SER A 14 44.52 -7.45 -44.84
CA SER A 14 44.34 -7.51 -46.30
C SER A 14 44.02 -8.86 -46.93
N VAL A 15 42.88 -8.89 -47.64
CA VAL A 15 42.85 -9.07 -49.13
C VAL A 15 41.55 -8.44 -49.70
N ARG A 16 41.75 -7.73 -50.82
CA ARG A 16 40.79 -6.95 -51.61
C ARG A 16 39.93 -7.82 -52.53
N SER A 17 38.68 -7.37 -52.73
CA SER A 17 37.90 -7.28 -54.00
C SER A 17 37.81 -8.49 -54.96
N LEU A 18 36.56 -8.87 -55.22
CA LEU A 18 36.10 -9.08 -56.59
C LEU A 18 34.62 -8.82 -56.72
N PHE A 19 34.27 -7.81 -57.56
CA PHE A 19 32.94 -7.51 -58.06
C PHE A 19 32.55 -8.55 -59.12
N LEU A 20 31.34 -9.14 -58.98
CA LEU A 20 30.67 -9.72 -60.14
C LEU A 20 29.19 -9.37 -60.10
N MET A 21 28.74 -8.52 -61.04
CA MET A 21 27.34 -8.28 -61.34
C MET A 21 26.73 -9.53 -61.99
N LEU A 22 25.58 -9.97 -61.45
CA LEU A 22 24.64 -10.79 -62.20
C LEU A 22 23.22 -10.20 -61.98
N VAL A 23 22.74 -9.60 -63.06
CA VAL A 23 21.33 -9.22 -63.24
C VAL A 23 20.57 -10.48 -63.53
N SER A 24 19.55 -10.82 -62.74
CA SER A 24 18.54 -11.78 -63.14
C SER A 24 17.24 -11.63 -62.38
N GLY A 25 16.18 -11.35 -63.10
CA GLY A 25 14.85 -11.84 -62.98
C GLY A 25 14.10 -11.63 -61.64
N CYS A 26 13.33 -10.58 -61.59
CA CYS A 26 12.32 -10.36 -60.54
C CYS A 26 11.15 -11.33 -60.79
N LEU A 27 11.11 -12.47 -60.10
CA LEU A 27 9.90 -13.27 -59.89
C LEU A 27 9.22 -12.77 -58.62
N LEU A 28 8.12 -12.05 -58.81
CA LEU A 28 7.21 -11.69 -57.69
C LEU A 28 6.51 -12.95 -57.21
N LEU A 29 7.07 -13.57 -56.16
CA LEU A 29 6.34 -14.53 -55.36
C LEU A 29 5.40 -13.76 -54.42
N PRO A 30 4.13 -14.22 -54.20
CA PRO A 30 3.24 -13.59 -53.26
C PRO A 30 3.83 -13.75 -51.85
N ILE A 31 4.06 -12.61 -51.18
CA ILE A 31 4.41 -12.57 -49.77
C ILE A 31 3.21 -13.18 -49.01
N PRO A 32 3.37 -14.27 -48.25
CA PRO A 32 2.30 -14.71 -47.40
C PRO A 32 2.01 -13.57 -46.41
N ASN A 33 0.75 -13.16 -46.38
CA ASN A 33 0.23 -12.24 -45.38
C ASN A 33 0.48 -12.89 -44.00
N GLN A 34 1.61 -12.56 -43.37
CA GLN A 34 1.78 -12.82 -41.94
C GLN A 34 0.77 -11.90 -41.26
N THR A 35 -0.42 -12.46 -41.01
CA THR A 35 -1.24 -11.95 -39.93
C THR A 35 -0.32 -11.88 -38.71
N ALA A 36 0.04 -10.64 -38.36
CA ALA A 36 0.76 -10.37 -37.11
C ALA A 36 0.03 -11.16 -36.02
N ALA A 37 0.75 -12.10 -35.40
CA ALA A 37 0.31 -12.70 -34.18
C ALA A 37 -0.02 -11.52 -33.24
N ALA A 38 -1.25 -11.51 -32.74
CA ALA A 38 -1.62 -10.55 -31.70
C ALA A 38 -0.51 -10.59 -30.66
N ASP A 39 0.05 -9.44 -30.34
CA ASP A 39 1.10 -9.29 -29.35
C ASP A 39 0.70 -10.12 -28.14
N ASP A 40 1.50 -11.14 -27.84
CA ASP A 40 1.36 -11.98 -26.67
C ASP A 40 1.87 -11.12 -25.48
N ILE A 41 1.03 -10.13 -25.07
CA ILE A 41 1.31 -9.30 -23.91
C ILE A 41 1.38 -10.27 -22.75
N ALA A 42 2.58 -10.48 -22.23
CA ALA A 42 2.80 -11.35 -21.09
C ALA A 42 1.84 -10.94 -19.96
N LYS A 43 1.06 -11.90 -19.45
CA LYS A 43 0.08 -11.64 -18.39
C LYS A 43 0.79 -11.06 -17.17
N PRO A 44 0.20 -10.04 -16.50
CA PRO A 44 0.74 -9.56 -15.25
C PRO A 44 0.80 -10.70 -14.23
N VAL A 45 1.80 -10.65 -13.36
CA VAL A 45 2.07 -11.70 -12.38
C VAL A 45 1.55 -11.31 -11.01
N ILE A 46 0.93 -12.26 -10.32
CA ILE A 46 0.73 -12.24 -8.87
C ILE A 46 1.63 -13.30 -8.26
N LEU A 47 2.52 -12.87 -7.36
CA LEU A 47 3.38 -13.77 -6.59
C LEU A 47 2.68 -14.16 -5.29
N LEU A 48 2.54 -15.46 -5.06
CA LEU A 48 2.05 -16.07 -3.83
C LEU A 48 3.20 -16.70 -3.09
N THR A 49 3.36 -16.45 -1.80
CA THR A 49 4.38 -17.14 -1.00
C THR A 49 3.76 -17.85 0.18
N GLY A 50 4.29 -19.03 0.49
CA GLY A 50 3.94 -19.84 1.66
C GLY A 50 5.18 -20.51 2.21
N PHE A 51 5.15 -20.94 3.46
CA PHE A 51 6.35 -21.45 4.11
C PHE A 51 6.47 -22.98 4.01
N GLU A 52 7.72 -23.45 4.02
CA GLU A 52 8.03 -24.87 4.21
C GLU A 52 7.52 -25.38 5.56
N PRO A 53 7.42 -26.71 5.76
CA PRO A 53 7.16 -27.31 7.05
C PRO A 53 8.14 -26.85 8.12
N PHE A 54 7.67 -26.55 9.33
CA PHE A 54 8.49 -26.08 10.45
C PHE A 54 8.13 -26.76 11.78
N GLY A 55 8.95 -26.53 12.78
CA GLY A 55 8.79 -27.15 14.10
C GLY A 55 9.37 -28.58 14.16
N PRO A 56 9.32 -29.25 15.35
CA PRO A 56 10.05 -30.50 15.58
C PRO A 56 9.62 -31.66 14.67
N GLN A 57 8.34 -31.77 14.33
CA GLN A 57 7.79 -32.85 13.53
C GLN A 57 7.64 -32.52 12.05
N ARG A 58 7.93 -31.28 11.66
CA ARG A 58 7.81 -30.80 10.27
C ARG A 58 6.47 -31.16 9.62
N PRO A 59 5.30 -30.89 10.25
CA PRO A 59 4.03 -31.14 9.60
C PRO A 59 3.86 -30.25 8.37
N PRO A 60 3.04 -30.67 7.37
CA PRO A 60 2.73 -29.81 6.24
C PRO A 60 2.25 -28.43 6.69
N ASN A 61 2.75 -27.38 6.02
CA ASN A 61 2.41 -26.01 6.38
C ASN A 61 1.16 -25.56 5.61
N PRO A 62 0.08 -25.13 6.28
CA PRO A 62 -1.17 -24.73 5.63
C PRO A 62 -0.98 -23.64 4.57
N SER A 63 -0.02 -22.74 4.78
CA SER A 63 0.22 -21.65 3.85
C SER A 63 0.77 -22.16 2.50
N TRP A 64 1.64 -23.17 2.51
CA TRP A 64 2.12 -23.81 1.29
C TRP A 64 1.06 -24.72 0.67
N GLU A 65 0.38 -25.53 1.49
CA GLU A 65 -0.69 -26.43 1.02
C GLU A 65 -1.84 -25.68 0.32
N GLY A 66 -2.08 -24.43 0.73
CA GLY A 66 -3.12 -23.58 0.13
C GLY A 66 -2.74 -22.99 -1.23
N ILE A 67 -1.44 -22.80 -1.51
CA ILE A 67 -1.00 -22.07 -2.72
C ILE A 67 -0.26 -22.94 -3.74
N ARG A 68 0.36 -24.05 -3.37
CA ARG A 68 1.25 -24.83 -4.25
C ARG A 68 0.63 -25.25 -5.57
N ASP A 69 -0.66 -25.61 -5.56
CA ASP A 69 -1.37 -26.05 -6.78
C ASP A 69 -1.89 -24.87 -7.63
N LEU A 70 -1.65 -23.63 -7.19
CA LEU A 70 -1.93 -22.41 -7.96
C LEU A 70 -0.70 -21.98 -8.79
N ASP A 71 0.46 -22.64 -8.57
CA ASP A 71 1.68 -22.28 -9.30
C ASP A 71 1.50 -22.43 -10.80
N GLN A 72 1.98 -21.44 -11.54
CA GLN A 72 1.91 -21.34 -13.00
C GLN A 72 0.50 -21.50 -13.58
N THR A 73 -0.53 -21.19 -12.82
CA THR A 73 -1.90 -21.15 -13.31
C THR A 73 -2.32 -19.76 -13.73
N ASP A 74 -3.31 -19.70 -14.61
CA ASP A 74 -3.92 -18.44 -15.04
C ASP A 74 -5.17 -18.16 -14.20
N TRP A 75 -5.27 -16.92 -13.71
CA TRP A 75 -6.41 -16.50 -12.92
C TRP A 75 -6.82 -15.07 -13.27
N ASN A 76 -8.03 -14.87 -13.77
CA ASN A 76 -8.62 -13.55 -14.06
C ASN A 76 -7.70 -12.54 -14.79
N GLY A 77 -6.94 -13.03 -15.77
CA GLY A 77 -6.01 -12.21 -16.56
C GLY A 77 -4.60 -12.12 -15.99
N PHE A 78 -4.34 -12.71 -14.84
CA PHE A 78 -3.02 -12.82 -14.21
C PHE A 78 -2.41 -14.21 -14.40
N ARG A 79 -1.09 -14.28 -14.34
CA ARG A 79 -0.33 -15.50 -14.11
C ARG A 79 -0.01 -15.58 -12.61
N LEU A 80 -0.43 -16.64 -11.94
CA LEU A 80 -0.06 -16.91 -10.55
C LEU A 80 1.28 -17.65 -10.51
N ILE A 81 2.17 -17.19 -9.65
CA ILE A 81 3.43 -17.86 -9.35
C ILE A 81 3.44 -18.14 -7.85
N ALA A 82 3.63 -19.40 -7.46
CA ALA A 82 3.75 -19.79 -6.07
C ALA A 82 5.21 -20.10 -5.71
N HIS A 83 5.69 -19.52 -4.61
CA HIS A 83 7.05 -19.73 -4.12
C HIS A 83 7.04 -20.21 -2.67
N GLN A 84 7.77 -21.31 -2.39
CA GLN A 84 7.91 -21.82 -1.04
C GLN A 84 9.06 -21.14 -0.33
N MET A 85 8.75 -20.41 0.72
CA MET A 85 9.73 -19.69 1.54
C MET A 85 10.37 -20.63 2.57
N PRO A 86 11.71 -20.59 2.73
CA PRO A 86 12.37 -21.32 3.79
C PRO A 86 12.06 -20.68 5.16
N VAL A 87 11.99 -21.52 6.19
CA VAL A 87 11.85 -21.05 7.58
C VAL A 87 13.27 -20.88 8.17
N VAL A 88 13.97 -19.88 7.67
CA VAL A 88 15.38 -19.58 7.98
C VAL A 88 15.55 -18.08 8.18
N TRP A 89 16.14 -17.67 9.32
CA TRP A 89 16.39 -16.25 9.61
C TRP A 89 17.28 -15.58 8.56
N GLY A 90 16.88 -14.38 8.15
CA GLY A 90 17.59 -13.58 7.15
C GLY A 90 17.23 -13.89 5.69
N GLU A 91 16.58 -15.02 5.42
CA GLU A 91 16.21 -15.41 4.07
C GLU A 91 15.01 -14.66 3.45
N PRO A 92 13.97 -14.25 4.21
CA PRO A 92 12.76 -13.69 3.61
C PRO A 92 13.02 -12.51 2.66
N LEU A 93 13.85 -11.56 3.05
CA LEU A 93 14.17 -10.40 2.20
C LEU A 93 14.85 -10.84 0.90
N THR A 94 15.85 -11.71 0.99
CA THR A 94 16.61 -12.20 -0.17
C THR A 94 15.71 -12.99 -1.13
N GLN A 95 14.89 -13.89 -0.60
CA GLN A 95 13.99 -14.70 -1.40
C GLN A 95 12.93 -13.85 -2.11
N LEU A 96 12.30 -12.92 -1.38
CA LEU A 96 11.32 -12.00 -1.97
C LEU A 96 11.94 -11.11 -3.04
N GLN A 97 13.12 -10.55 -2.79
CA GLN A 97 13.84 -9.72 -3.75
C GLN A 97 14.11 -10.48 -5.05
N GLN A 98 14.65 -11.70 -4.97
CA GLN A 98 14.90 -12.54 -6.14
C GLN A 98 13.63 -12.83 -6.94
N GLN A 99 12.52 -13.15 -6.27
CA GLN A 99 11.25 -13.43 -6.95
C GLN A 99 10.66 -12.16 -7.59
N ILE A 100 10.74 -11.03 -6.91
CA ILE A 100 10.26 -9.74 -7.43
C ILE A 100 11.10 -9.30 -8.65
N GLU A 101 12.41 -9.43 -8.60
CA GLU A 101 13.29 -9.13 -9.74
C GLU A 101 13.03 -10.07 -10.93
N MET A 102 12.76 -11.35 -10.67
CA MET A 102 12.52 -12.34 -11.72
C MET A 102 11.16 -12.14 -12.43
N TYR A 103 10.11 -11.86 -11.69
CA TYR A 103 8.75 -11.88 -12.22
C TYR A 103 8.11 -10.50 -12.36
N SER A 104 8.67 -9.46 -11.75
CA SER A 104 8.11 -8.08 -11.72
C SER A 104 6.60 -8.09 -11.39
N PRO A 105 6.16 -8.68 -10.26
CA PRO A 105 4.75 -8.91 -10.00
C PRO A 105 4.00 -7.59 -9.70
N GLU A 106 2.72 -7.51 -10.10
CA GLU A 106 1.82 -6.43 -9.69
C GLU A 106 1.44 -6.53 -8.21
N ALA A 107 1.39 -7.75 -7.69
CA ALA A 107 1.08 -7.99 -6.28
C ALA A 107 1.87 -9.17 -5.72
N VAL A 108 2.21 -9.08 -4.43
CA VAL A 108 2.82 -10.16 -3.64
C VAL A 108 1.93 -10.43 -2.43
N PHE A 109 1.36 -11.62 -2.36
CA PHE A 109 0.56 -12.07 -1.22
C PHE A 109 1.28 -13.21 -0.52
N SER A 110 1.72 -12.94 0.71
CA SER A 110 2.40 -13.92 1.55
C SER A 110 1.44 -14.51 2.57
N PHE A 111 1.54 -15.83 2.75
CA PHE A 111 0.73 -16.58 3.69
C PHE A 111 1.63 -17.29 4.69
N GLY A 112 1.24 -17.29 5.98
CA GLY A 112 1.93 -17.98 7.05
C GLY A 112 0.95 -18.70 7.97
N GLN A 113 1.42 -19.74 8.68
CA GLN A 113 0.59 -20.39 9.68
C GLN A 113 0.41 -19.49 10.89
N GLY A 114 -0.82 -19.16 11.19
CA GLY A 114 -1.24 -18.37 12.35
C GLY A 114 -1.87 -19.21 13.47
N ARG A 115 -2.74 -18.55 14.24
CA ARG A 115 -3.51 -19.17 15.31
C ARG A 115 -4.74 -19.88 14.77
N SER A 116 -5.25 -20.85 15.54
CA SER A 116 -6.54 -21.51 15.25
C SER A 116 -7.71 -20.55 15.40
N GLY A 117 -8.82 -20.84 14.73
CA GLY A 117 -10.13 -20.21 14.92
C GLY A 117 -10.48 -19.11 13.93
N SER A 118 -9.51 -18.45 13.28
CA SER A 118 -9.77 -17.43 12.27
C SER A 118 -8.59 -17.23 11.33
N PHE A 119 -8.85 -16.70 10.15
CA PHE A 119 -7.82 -16.10 9.30
C PHE A 119 -7.46 -14.70 9.81
N ALA A 120 -6.29 -14.18 9.42
CA ALA A 120 -5.94 -12.81 9.76
C ALA A 120 -5.25 -12.09 8.59
N ILE A 121 -5.48 -10.78 8.49
CA ILE A 121 -4.76 -9.87 7.60
C ILE A 121 -3.86 -9.02 8.50
N GLU A 122 -2.55 -9.07 8.28
CA GLU A 122 -1.61 -8.32 9.10
C GLU A 122 -1.50 -6.87 8.64
N SER A 123 -1.76 -5.94 9.55
CA SER A 123 -1.78 -4.51 9.25
C SER A 123 -0.58 -3.74 9.79
N LEU A 124 0.30 -4.39 10.55
CA LEU A 124 1.48 -3.77 11.15
C LEU A 124 2.67 -4.72 11.05
N ALA A 125 3.72 -4.29 10.36
CA ALA A 125 5.03 -4.95 10.31
C ALA A 125 5.97 -4.31 11.34
N ARG A 126 6.51 -5.11 12.27
CA ARG A 126 7.48 -4.64 13.26
C ARG A 126 8.90 -5.03 12.87
N ASN A 127 9.84 -4.15 13.11
CA ASN A 127 11.26 -4.41 12.94
C ASN A 127 11.81 -5.21 14.12
N SER A 128 11.34 -6.44 14.32
CA SER A 128 11.76 -7.24 15.47
C SER A 128 11.76 -8.73 15.16
N ARG A 129 12.75 -9.44 15.74
CA ARG A 129 12.88 -10.89 15.73
C ARG A 129 12.80 -11.42 17.15
N GLY A 130 12.08 -12.49 17.35
CA GLY A 130 12.04 -13.22 18.61
C GLY A 130 13.22 -14.18 18.73
N ALA A 131 13.59 -14.52 19.95
CA ALA A 131 14.61 -15.52 20.24
C ALA A 131 14.04 -16.95 20.07
N ILE A 132 13.75 -17.32 18.82
CA ILE A 132 13.16 -18.61 18.44
C ILE A 132 14.10 -19.25 17.39
N PRO A 133 14.50 -20.52 17.50
CA PRO A 133 15.35 -21.16 16.51
C PRO A 133 14.60 -21.37 15.19
N ASP A 134 15.32 -21.15 14.08
CA ASP A 134 14.84 -21.45 12.74
C ASP A 134 14.89 -22.97 12.44
N ASN A 135 14.55 -23.32 11.20
CA ASN A 135 14.60 -24.72 10.74
C ASN A 135 16.01 -25.34 10.73
N LEU A 136 17.04 -24.54 10.77
CA LEU A 136 18.43 -24.99 10.90
C LEU A 136 18.92 -25.02 12.36
N GLY A 137 18.02 -24.71 13.32
CA GLY A 137 18.35 -24.65 14.74
C GLY A 137 19.10 -23.37 15.13
N ARG A 138 19.19 -22.37 14.25
CA ARG A 138 19.92 -21.13 14.48
C ARG A 138 19.00 -20.08 15.09
N MET A 139 19.50 -19.35 16.07
CA MET A 139 18.86 -18.13 16.56
C MET A 139 19.11 -16.98 15.61
N PRO A 140 18.23 -15.96 15.57
CA PRO A 140 18.53 -14.77 14.78
C PRO A 140 19.77 -14.04 15.33
N ASP A 141 20.64 -13.56 14.44
CA ASP A 141 21.88 -12.86 14.82
C ASP A 141 21.60 -11.55 15.57
N THR A 142 20.46 -10.92 15.30
CA THR A 142 20.02 -9.68 15.95
C THR A 142 18.53 -9.72 16.24
N SER A 143 18.09 -8.95 17.23
CA SER A 143 16.67 -8.75 17.50
C SER A 143 15.96 -7.81 16.50
N TRP A 144 16.71 -7.19 15.61
CA TRP A 144 16.20 -6.30 14.56
C TRP A 144 16.25 -6.99 13.20
N ILE A 145 15.18 -6.86 12.40
CA ILE A 145 15.17 -7.34 11.02
C ILE A 145 16.09 -6.46 10.16
N SER A 146 15.99 -5.15 10.32
CA SER A 146 16.85 -4.17 9.67
C SER A 146 17.39 -3.18 10.69
N PRO A 147 18.70 -3.18 10.99
CA PRO A 147 19.29 -2.31 12.04
C PRO A 147 19.07 -0.81 11.81
N ASN A 148 19.03 -0.39 10.54
CA ASN A 148 18.85 1.01 10.14
C ASN A 148 17.44 1.31 9.61
N GLY A 149 16.55 0.32 9.62
CA GLY A 149 15.18 0.47 9.14
C GLY A 149 14.25 1.12 10.18
N PRO A 150 13.06 1.55 9.76
CA PRO A 150 12.07 2.09 10.68
C PRO A 150 11.63 1.03 11.70
N LYS A 151 11.13 1.47 12.85
CA LYS A 151 10.66 0.55 13.91
C LYS A 151 9.49 -0.32 13.46
N SER A 152 8.68 0.19 12.56
CA SER A 152 7.54 -0.55 11.99
C SER A 152 7.06 0.13 10.71
N PHE A 153 6.33 -0.64 9.89
CA PHE A 153 5.52 -0.15 8.79
C PHE A 153 4.04 -0.41 9.07
N GLN A 154 3.21 0.58 8.83
CA GLN A 154 1.78 0.33 8.67
C GLN A 154 1.57 -0.27 7.28
N SER A 155 0.85 -1.39 7.19
CA SER A 155 0.57 -1.99 5.88
C SER A 155 -0.21 -1.03 4.98
N SER A 156 0.21 -0.96 3.73
CA SER A 156 -0.47 -0.18 2.68
C SER A 156 -1.70 -0.91 2.11
N PHE A 157 -1.87 -2.18 2.45
CA PHE A 157 -2.98 -3.00 1.98
C PHE A 157 -4.31 -2.55 2.62
N PRO A 158 -5.42 -2.52 1.88
CA PRO A 158 -6.72 -2.09 2.40
C PRO A 158 -7.36 -3.17 3.31
N CYS A 159 -6.70 -3.47 4.43
CA CYS A 159 -7.01 -4.60 5.32
C CYS A 159 -8.48 -4.66 5.74
N ASN A 160 -9.08 -3.51 6.13
CA ASN A 160 -10.47 -3.50 6.59
C ASN A 160 -11.45 -3.77 5.46
N GLN A 161 -11.23 -3.16 4.29
CA GLN A 161 -12.10 -3.35 3.12
C GLN A 161 -12.05 -4.79 2.62
N ILE A 162 -10.85 -5.39 2.59
CA ILE A 162 -10.69 -6.79 2.18
C ILE A 162 -11.26 -7.74 3.22
N ARG A 163 -11.09 -7.50 4.53
CA ARG A 163 -11.78 -8.26 5.58
C ARG A 163 -13.29 -8.26 5.36
N ASP A 164 -13.90 -7.07 5.16
CA ASP A 164 -15.35 -6.94 5.01
C ASP A 164 -15.88 -7.69 3.76
N LEU A 165 -15.04 -7.81 2.71
CA LEU A 165 -15.38 -8.60 1.52
C LEU A 165 -15.27 -10.09 1.77
N LEU A 166 -14.26 -10.54 2.51
CA LEU A 166 -14.04 -11.94 2.87
C LEU A 166 -15.09 -12.45 3.88
N GLU A 167 -15.48 -11.63 4.84
CA GLU A 167 -16.57 -11.97 5.78
C GLU A 167 -17.91 -12.19 5.05
N LYS A 168 -18.19 -11.43 3.98
CA LYS A 168 -19.36 -11.67 3.12
C LYS A 168 -19.30 -12.97 2.32
N LYS A 169 -18.16 -13.64 2.34
CA LYS A 169 -17.90 -14.95 1.72
C LYS A 169 -17.77 -16.08 2.77
N ASP A 170 -18.26 -15.79 3.98
CA ASP A 170 -18.26 -16.72 5.12
C ASP A 170 -16.86 -17.13 5.60
N PHE A 171 -15.84 -16.32 5.35
CA PHE A 171 -14.52 -16.49 5.96
C PHE A 171 -14.40 -15.63 7.23
N PRO A 172 -14.27 -16.22 8.42
CA PRO A 172 -13.97 -15.45 9.63
C PRO A 172 -12.56 -14.88 9.57
N VAL A 173 -12.46 -13.58 9.31
CA VAL A 173 -11.18 -12.87 9.11
C VAL A 173 -11.07 -11.72 10.11
N GLN A 174 -9.93 -11.59 10.76
CA GLN A 174 -9.62 -10.44 11.60
C GLN A 174 -8.50 -9.60 10.99
N VAL A 175 -8.47 -8.31 11.30
CA VAL A 175 -7.30 -7.47 11.03
C VAL A 175 -6.40 -7.52 12.25
N SER A 176 -5.19 -8.07 12.06
CA SER A 176 -4.20 -8.24 13.12
C SER A 176 -3.14 -7.14 13.07
N ARG A 177 -2.50 -6.89 14.19
CA ARG A 177 -1.35 -6.01 14.35
C ARG A 177 -0.16 -6.75 14.98
N ASP A 178 -0.16 -8.07 14.89
CA ASP A 178 0.83 -8.92 15.57
C ASP A 178 1.12 -10.17 14.74
N ALA A 179 2.08 -10.07 13.84
CA ALA A 179 2.54 -11.18 13.00
C ALA A 179 3.48 -12.16 13.75
N GLY A 180 3.77 -11.94 15.04
CA GLY A 180 4.34 -12.92 15.98
C GLY A 180 5.85 -12.96 15.96
N GLN A 181 6.70 -12.13 15.84
CA GLN A 181 8.17 -12.11 16.06
C GLN A 181 8.97 -13.32 15.53
N TYR A 182 8.42 -14.06 14.54
CA TYR A 182 9.10 -15.16 13.85
C TYR A 182 9.21 -14.82 12.35
N LEU A 183 9.42 -15.83 11.49
CA LEU A 183 9.63 -15.59 10.06
C LEU A 183 8.44 -14.88 9.37
N CYS A 184 7.24 -14.97 9.94
CA CYS A 184 6.08 -14.22 9.45
C CYS A 184 6.27 -12.70 9.62
N GLU A 185 6.76 -12.25 10.79
CA GLU A 185 7.08 -10.83 11.02
C GLU A 185 8.22 -10.36 10.09
N GLU A 186 9.29 -11.18 9.96
CA GLU A 186 10.40 -10.85 9.08
C GLU A 186 9.95 -10.75 7.62
N THR A 187 9.09 -11.65 7.16
CA THR A 187 8.56 -11.63 5.79
C THR A 187 7.68 -10.41 5.57
N LEU A 188 6.76 -10.10 6.49
CA LEU A 188 5.89 -8.92 6.40
C LEU A 188 6.71 -7.63 6.37
N TYR A 189 7.71 -7.51 7.25
CA TYR A 189 8.60 -6.35 7.29
C TYR A 189 9.42 -6.22 6.00
N SER A 190 9.90 -7.33 5.45
CA SER A 190 10.65 -7.38 4.19
C SER A 190 9.77 -6.96 3.00
N LEU A 191 8.51 -7.39 2.95
CA LEU A 191 7.54 -6.98 1.93
C LEU A 191 7.34 -5.47 1.92
N GLU A 192 7.07 -4.86 3.08
CA GLU A 192 6.88 -3.42 3.17
C GLU A 192 8.17 -2.65 2.86
N THR A 193 9.35 -3.21 3.20
CA THR A 193 10.64 -2.63 2.82
C THR A 193 10.82 -2.62 1.30
N LEU A 194 10.53 -3.73 0.61
CA LEU A 194 10.63 -3.83 -0.84
C LEU A 194 9.62 -2.95 -1.56
N ARG A 195 8.41 -2.81 -1.01
CA ARG A 195 7.39 -1.91 -1.53
C ARG A 195 7.83 -0.45 -1.55
N GLU A 196 8.71 -0.02 -0.63
CA GLU A 196 9.23 1.37 -0.66
C GLU A 196 9.95 1.72 -1.97
N SER A 197 10.59 0.74 -2.61
CA SER A 197 11.21 0.89 -3.93
C SER A 197 10.31 0.49 -5.11
N HIS A 198 9.17 -0.15 -4.85
CA HIS A 198 8.21 -0.63 -5.84
C HIS A 198 6.80 -0.10 -5.51
N LYS A 199 6.61 1.22 -5.57
CA LYS A 199 5.40 1.90 -5.07
C LYS A 199 4.08 1.42 -5.67
N GLU A 200 4.10 0.94 -6.92
CA GLU A 200 2.91 0.42 -7.61
C GLU A 200 2.59 -1.03 -7.23
N MET A 201 3.53 -1.74 -6.62
CA MET A 201 3.35 -3.13 -6.22
C MET A 201 2.49 -3.22 -4.96
N THR A 202 1.42 -4.01 -5.02
CA THR A 202 0.63 -4.34 -3.84
C THR A 202 1.32 -5.42 -3.03
N VAL A 203 1.43 -5.26 -1.72
CA VAL A 203 1.93 -6.30 -0.81
C VAL A 203 0.96 -6.54 0.34
N ALA A 204 0.82 -7.81 0.76
CA ALA A 204 0.04 -8.16 1.93
C ALA A 204 0.53 -9.46 2.57
N PHE A 205 0.29 -9.59 3.87
CA PHE A 205 0.56 -10.82 4.61
C PHE A 205 -0.70 -11.31 5.31
N PHE A 206 -0.94 -12.62 5.19
CA PHE A 206 -2.10 -13.29 5.75
C PHE A 206 -1.69 -14.44 6.64
N HIS A 207 -2.30 -14.56 7.80
CA HIS A 207 -2.22 -15.76 8.60
C HIS A 207 -3.38 -16.69 8.29
N VAL A 208 -3.03 -17.96 8.08
CA VAL A 208 -3.99 -19.05 7.87
C VAL A 208 -3.92 -20.02 9.06
N PRO A 209 -5.06 -20.56 9.52
CA PRO A 209 -5.10 -21.48 10.67
C PRO A 209 -4.34 -22.79 10.40
N PRO A 210 -3.85 -23.50 11.42
CA PRO A 210 -3.18 -24.79 11.29
C PRO A 210 -4.08 -25.85 10.65
N LEU A 211 -3.50 -26.75 9.84
CA LEU A 211 -4.23 -27.91 9.30
C LEU A 211 -4.81 -28.76 10.42
N GLY A 212 -6.02 -29.26 10.20
CA GLY A 212 -6.77 -30.05 11.17
C GLY A 212 -7.42 -29.25 12.31
N SER A 213 -7.16 -27.95 12.43
CA SER A 213 -7.91 -27.07 13.31
C SER A 213 -9.28 -26.73 12.71
N THR A 214 -10.15 -26.06 13.47
CA THR A 214 -11.47 -25.63 13.01
C THR A 214 -11.57 -24.11 12.92
N VAL A 215 -12.33 -23.65 11.92
CA VAL A 215 -12.77 -22.28 11.75
C VAL A 215 -14.29 -22.31 11.57
N GLY A 216 -15.04 -21.86 12.59
CA GLY A 216 -16.45 -22.17 12.68
C GLY A 216 -16.65 -23.69 12.65
N ASP A 217 -17.52 -24.17 11.76
CA ASP A 217 -17.79 -25.62 11.57
C ASP A 217 -16.87 -26.27 10.51
N GLN A 218 -15.96 -25.52 9.89
CA GLN A 218 -15.06 -26.02 8.86
C GLN A 218 -13.75 -26.56 9.43
N ILE A 219 -13.33 -27.75 8.98
CA ILE A 219 -12.00 -28.28 9.25
C ILE A 219 -11.02 -27.64 8.26
N VAL A 220 -9.93 -27.09 8.76
CA VAL A 220 -8.88 -26.48 7.94
C VAL A 220 -8.07 -27.57 7.25
N ASP A 221 -8.17 -27.61 5.93
CA ASP A 221 -7.34 -28.44 5.06
C ASP A 221 -6.75 -27.61 3.91
N GLY A 222 -5.92 -28.21 3.07
CA GLY A 222 -5.32 -27.52 1.93
C GLY A 222 -6.35 -26.91 0.97
N PRO A 223 -7.39 -27.64 0.55
CA PRO A 223 -8.49 -27.11 -0.27
C PRO A 223 -9.18 -25.89 0.35
N TYR A 224 -9.49 -25.90 1.64
CA TYR A 224 -10.15 -24.78 2.31
C TYR A 224 -9.23 -23.55 2.38
N VAL A 225 -7.94 -23.75 2.67
CA VAL A 225 -6.96 -22.64 2.62
C VAL A 225 -6.82 -22.11 1.19
N ARG A 226 -6.82 -22.97 0.18
CA ARG A 226 -6.78 -22.53 -1.24
C ARG A 226 -8.02 -21.71 -1.60
N GLN A 227 -9.20 -22.11 -1.14
CA GLN A 227 -10.42 -21.34 -1.35
C GLN A 227 -10.28 -19.95 -0.72
N PHE A 228 -9.77 -19.85 0.50
CA PHE A 228 -9.47 -18.56 1.13
C PHE A 228 -8.50 -17.71 0.28
N VAL A 229 -7.40 -18.29 -0.21
CA VAL A 229 -6.44 -17.60 -1.08
C VAL A 229 -7.13 -17.03 -2.33
N VAL A 230 -7.94 -17.83 -3.01
CA VAL A 230 -8.68 -17.41 -4.22
C VAL A 230 -9.65 -16.27 -3.90
N GLU A 231 -10.33 -16.32 -2.75
CA GLU A 231 -11.23 -15.23 -2.33
C GLU A 231 -10.48 -13.97 -1.90
N VAL A 232 -9.27 -14.09 -1.35
CA VAL A 232 -8.36 -12.93 -1.14
C VAL A 232 -8.04 -12.25 -2.46
N LEU A 233 -7.62 -13.03 -3.48
CA LEU A 233 -7.33 -12.50 -4.81
C LEU A 233 -8.57 -11.84 -5.44
N ALA A 234 -9.74 -12.47 -5.35
CA ALA A 234 -10.99 -11.95 -5.89
C ALA A 234 -11.41 -10.65 -5.19
N SER A 235 -11.28 -10.59 -3.87
CA SER A 235 -11.60 -9.40 -3.08
C SER A 235 -10.65 -8.25 -3.40
N TRP A 236 -9.35 -8.50 -3.50
CA TRP A 236 -8.36 -7.51 -3.90
C TRP A 236 -8.61 -7.00 -5.32
N LYS A 237 -8.83 -7.91 -6.29
CA LYS A 237 -9.11 -7.52 -7.67
C LYS A 237 -10.38 -6.69 -7.78
N SER A 238 -11.47 -7.10 -7.13
CA SER A 238 -12.72 -6.36 -7.10
C SER A 238 -12.54 -4.96 -6.51
N HIS A 239 -11.81 -4.84 -5.40
CA HIS A 239 -11.49 -3.55 -4.78
C HIS A 239 -10.66 -2.65 -5.73
N THR A 240 -9.63 -3.22 -6.35
CA THR A 240 -8.75 -2.51 -7.29
C THR A 240 -9.49 -2.08 -8.55
N ASP A 241 -10.35 -2.95 -9.11
CA ASP A 241 -11.17 -2.63 -10.28
C ASP A 241 -12.18 -1.52 -9.97
N LEU A 242 -12.77 -1.52 -8.78
CA LEU A 242 -13.63 -0.42 -8.32
C LEU A 242 -12.87 0.90 -8.23
N LEU A 243 -11.65 0.89 -7.68
CA LEU A 243 -10.80 2.09 -7.62
C LEU A 243 -10.40 2.56 -9.03
N LYS A 244 -10.01 1.64 -9.92
CA LYS A 244 -9.71 1.94 -11.33
C LYS A 244 -10.95 2.47 -12.07
N ALA A 245 -12.12 1.91 -11.84
CA ALA A 245 -13.38 2.36 -12.44
C ALA A 245 -13.80 3.74 -11.90
N GLN A 246 -13.55 4.03 -10.65
CA GLN A 246 -13.73 5.35 -10.06
C GLN A 246 -12.68 6.33 -10.62
N GLY A 247 -11.43 5.91 -10.75
CA GLY A 247 -10.36 6.67 -11.40
C GLY A 247 -10.55 6.83 -12.92
N ALA A 248 -11.10 5.82 -13.59
CA ALA A 248 -11.38 5.87 -15.04
C ALA A 248 -12.66 6.64 -15.38
N LYS A 249 -13.59 6.80 -14.44
CA LYS A 249 -14.68 7.79 -14.55
C LYS A 249 -14.15 9.21 -14.43
N VAL A 250 -12.96 9.37 -13.87
CA VAL A 250 -12.07 10.52 -14.03
C VAL A 250 -11.09 10.20 -15.18
N THR A 251 -11.56 9.89 -16.40
CA THR A 251 -10.77 10.27 -17.56
C THR A 251 -10.51 11.75 -17.34
N PRO A 252 -9.26 12.24 -17.38
CA PRO A 252 -9.05 13.60 -17.71
C PRO A 252 -9.47 13.72 -19.21
N THR A 253 -10.75 13.78 -19.51
CA THR A 253 -11.14 14.83 -20.39
C THR A 253 -10.42 16.00 -19.74
N VAL A 254 -9.41 16.53 -20.43
CA VAL A 254 -9.11 17.93 -20.36
C VAL A 254 -10.40 18.60 -20.80
N MET A 255 -11.40 18.51 -19.94
CA MET A 255 -12.25 19.61 -19.70
C MET A 255 -11.30 20.58 -18.99
N THR A 256 -10.74 21.49 -19.78
CA THR A 256 -10.93 22.89 -19.50
C THR A 256 -12.42 23.09 -19.22
N GLN A 257 -12.99 22.42 -18.22
CA GLN A 257 -13.92 23.04 -17.34
C GLN A 257 -13.03 24.04 -16.62
N LYS A 258 -12.90 25.22 -17.25
CA LYS A 258 -13.01 26.50 -16.66
C LYS A 258 -13.69 26.22 -15.36
N ALA A 259 -13.02 26.56 -14.24
CA ALA A 259 -13.62 26.54 -12.93
C ALA A 259 -15.01 27.19 -13.08
N ASP A 260 -15.98 26.39 -13.48
CA ASP A 260 -17.34 26.80 -13.64
C ASP A 260 -17.83 26.89 -12.20
N ASN A 261 -17.66 28.12 -11.71
CA ASN A 261 -18.45 28.74 -10.69
C ASN A 261 -18.67 27.86 -9.47
N ALA A 262 -17.57 27.58 -8.72
CA ALA A 262 -17.72 27.29 -7.30
C ALA A 262 -18.64 28.36 -6.66
N GLU A 263 -18.64 29.57 -7.17
CA GLU A 263 -19.49 30.69 -6.76
C GLU A 263 -21.01 30.46 -6.98
N GLU A 264 -21.40 29.58 -7.88
CA GLU A 264 -22.84 29.28 -8.18
C GLU A 264 -23.32 27.96 -7.54
N ASN A 265 -22.45 27.19 -6.88
CA ASN A 265 -22.89 25.96 -6.24
C ASN A 265 -23.74 26.27 -4.99
N PRO A 266 -25.02 25.78 -4.91
CA PRO A 266 -25.91 26.06 -3.79
C PRO A 266 -25.38 25.55 -2.45
N GLU A 267 -24.47 24.63 -2.42
CA GLU A 267 -23.84 24.05 -1.22
C GLU A 267 -22.64 24.87 -0.70
N LEU A 268 -22.11 25.79 -1.52
CA LEU A 268 -20.94 26.59 -1.16
C LEU A 268 -21.11 27.37 0.15
N PRO A 269 -22.26 28.03 0.42
CA PRO A 269 -22.44 28.73 1.69
C PRO A 269 -22.35 27.81 2.91
N ALA A 270 -22.92 26.60 2.83
CA ALA A 270 -22.89 25.63 3.93
C ALA A 270 -21.45 25.14 4.21
N ILE A 271 -20.64 24.92 3.18
CA ILE A 271 -19.23 24.53 3.33
C ILE A 271 -18.40 25.68 3.91
N LYS A 272 -18.62 26.91 3.46
CA LYS A 272 -17.94 28.09 4.04
C LYS A 272 -18.25 28.24 5.53
N ILE A 273 -19.51 28.07 5.92
CA ILE A 273 -19.94 28.11 7.33
C ILE A 273 -19.25 27.00 8.14
N LEU A 274 -19.12 25.79 7.60
CA LEU A 274 -18.41 24.69 8.25
C LEU A 274 -16.94 25.04 8.50
N ILE A 275 -16.23 25.54 7.47
CA ILE A 275 -14.81 25.88 7.54
C ILE A 275 -14.59 27.06 8.53
N GLU A 276 -15.39 28.11 8.43
CA GLU A 276 -15.35 29.23 9.38
C GLU A 276 -15.63 28.77 10.81
N GLY A 277 -16.63 27.92 11.00
CA GLY A 277 -16.99 27.30 12.28
C GLY A 277 -15.83 26.48 12.88
N TYR A 278 -15.10 25.73 12.04
CA TYR A 278 -13.93 24.96 12.42
C TYR A 278 -12.83 25.86 13.00
N PHE A 279 -12.35 26.86 12.27
CA PHE A 279 -11.30 27.76 12.74
C PHE A 279 -11.74 28.60 13.95
N LYS A 280 -12.97 29.09 13.92
CA LYS A 280 -13.53 29.91 15.01
C LYS A 280 -13.68 29.12 16.30
N SER A 281 -14.24 27.92 16.25
CA SER A 281 -14.45 27.09 17.44
C SER A 281 -13.13 26.66 18.07
N TRP A 282 -12.09 26.35 17.25
CA TRP A 282 -10.75 26.06 17.74
C TRP A 282 -10.14 27.29 18.44
N SER A 283 -10.14 28.45 17.80
CA SER A 283 -9.55 29.70 18.32
C SER A 283 -10.28 30.19 19.58
N GLU A 284 -11.57 29.92 19.70
CA GLU A 284 -12.40 30.23 20.86
C GLU A 284 -12.37 29.14 21.93
N GLN A 285 -11.62 28.03 21.70
CA GLN A 285 -11.50 26.89 22.59
C GLN A 285 -12.84 26.15 22.85
N ARG A 286 -13.78 26.27 21.95
CA ARG A 286 -15.08 25.57 22.00
C ARG A 286 -14.95 24.16 21.43
N MET A 287 -14.21 23.29 22.16
CA MET A 287 -13.79 21.98 21.64
C MET A 287 -14.94 21.03 21.32
N LYS A 288 -16.12 21.20 21.95
CA LYS A 288 -17.32 20.45 21.58
C LYS A 288 -17.80 20.82 20.17
N ASP A 289 -17.85 22.12 19.89
CA ASP A 289 -18.26 22.63 18.59
C ASP A 289 -17.23 22.31 17.51
N TYR A 290 -15.92 22.43 17.86
CA TYR A 290 -14.82 22.02 17.02
C TYR A 290 -14.93 20.52 16.61
N GLY A 291 -15.17 19.65 17.59
CA GLY A 291 -15.39 18.23 17.34
C GLY A 291 -16.65 17.94 16.52
N ALA A 292 -17.68 18.78 16.61
CA ALA A 292 -18.92 18.64 15.83
C ALA A 292 -18.73 18.94 14.34
N CYS A 293 -17.65 19.63 13.95
CA CYS A 293 -17.31 19.83 12.54
C CYS A 293 -16.88 18.54 11.83
N PHE A 294 -16.44 17.53 12.57
CA PHE A 294 -15.96 16.27 12.02
C PHE A 294 -17.09 15.23 11.92
N ALA A 295 -17.04 14.44 10.85
CA ALA A 295 -17.87 13.26 10.69
C ALA A 295 -17.55 12.19 11.75
N GLU A 296 -18.50 11.28 12.01
CA GLU A 296 -18.18 10.05 12.72
C GLU A 296 -17.24 9.21 11.86
N GLY A 297 -16.15 8.71 12.47
CA GLY A 297 -15.12 7.98 11.74
C GLY A 297 -14.11 8.86 10.98
N ALA A 298 -14.12 10.18 11.19
CA ALA A 298 -13.15 11.08 10.56
C ALA A 298 -11.69 10.69 10.87
N VAL A 299 -10.83 10.80 9.85
CA VAL A 299 -9.40 10.54 9.93
C VAL A 299 -8.65 11.85 9.82
N ILE A 300 -7.76 12.10 10.79
CA ILE A 300 -6.94 13.31 10.84
C ILE A 300 -5.47 12.92 10.71
N GLN A 301 -4.75 13.63 9.85
CA GLN A 301 -3.36 13.35 9.52
C GLN A 301 -2.52 14.62 9.64
N GLU A 302 -1.48 14.55 10.45
CA GLU A 302 -0.47 15.60 10.57
C GLU A 302 0.79 15.21 9.81
N VAL A 303 1.25 16.07 8.92
CA VAL A 303 2.57 15.93 8.27
C VAL A 303 3.55 16.84 8.97
N THR A 304 4.56 16.26 9.63
CA THR A 304 5.59 17.05 10.31
C THR A 304 6.57 17.68 9.33
N GLN A 305 7.37 18.63 9.80
CA GLN A 305 8.45 19.24 9.00
C GLN A 305 9.51 18.23 8.52
N SER A 306 9.66 17.10 9.22
CA SER A 306 10.52 16.00 8.81
C SER A 306 9.88 15.02 7.81
N GLY A 307 8.63 15.28 7.38
CA GLY A 307 7.88 14.44 6.46
C GLY A 307 7.23 13.21 7.12
N GLN A 308 7.24 13.11 8.45
CA GLN A 308 6.52 12.04 9.15
C GLN A 308 5.02 12.29 9.14
N LEU A 309 4.24 11.23 8.96
CA LEU A 309 2.79 11.25 8.97
C LEU A 309 2.26 10.65 10.27
N TYR A 310 1.53 11.45 11.05
CA TYR A 310 0.79 10.98 12.22
C TYR A 310 -0.69 10.91 11.89
N THR A 311 -1.31 9.75 12.12
CA THR A 311 -2.73 9.53 11.84
C THR A 311 -3.48 9.23 13.13
N GLN A 312 -4.60 9.89 13.33
CA GLN A 312 -5.45 9.69 14.49
C GLN A 312 -6.94 9.87 14.13
N SER A 313 -7.82 9.32 14.94
CA SER A 313 -9.25 9.53 14.81
C SER A 313 -9.71 10.81 15.50
N LYS A 314 -10.96 11.22 15.22
CA LYS A 314 -11.60 12.42 15.76
C LYS A 314 -11.40 12.63 17.25
N THR A 315 -11.72 11.64 18.08
CA THR A 315 -11.75 11.83 19.56
C THR A 315 -10.37 12.10 20.13
N PRO A 316 -9.30 11.28 19.87
CA PRO A 316 -7.95 11.61 20.33
C PRO A 316 -7.46 12.95 19.82
N PHE A 317 -7.78 13.31 18.57
CA PHE A 317 -7.38 14.60 18.00
C PHE A 317 -7.99 15.77 18.75
N VAL A 318 -9.31 15.79 18.96
CA VAL A 318 -9.99 16.88 19.70
C VAL A 318 -9.46 16.99 21.14
N VAL A 319 -9.17 15.85 21.79
CA VAL A 319 -8.56 15.84 23.12
C VAL A 319 -7.16 16.44 23.10
N SER A 320 -6.33 16.13 22.09
CA SER A 320 -4.99 16.70 21.95
C SER A 320 -5.05 18.23 21.74
N GLN A 321 -5.99 18.72 20.94
CA GLN A 321 -6.20 20.15 20.71
C GLN A 321 -6.66 20.87 22.00
N SER A 322 -7.56 20.23 22.77
CA SER A 322 -7.94 20.75 24.09
C SER A 322 -6.76 20.84 25.06
N SER A 323 -5.87 19.82 25.04
CA SER A 323 -4.67 19.81 25.89
C SER A 323 -3.67 20.89 25.46
N TYR A 324 -3.49 21.09 24.15
CA TYR A 324 -2.69 22.17 23.60
C TYR A 324 -3.13 23.55 24.14
N HIS A 325 -4.42 23.87 24.04
CA HIS A 325 -4.95 25.14 24.56
C HIS A 325 -4.78 25.31 26.06
N LYS A 326 -4.92 24.24 26.86
CA LYS A 326 -4.73 24.27 28.31
C LYS A 326 -3.29 24.49 28.73
N SER A 327 -2.34 24.02 27.94
CA SER A 327 -0.90 24.14 28.22
C SER A 327 -0.26 25.38 27.58
N ALA A 328 -0.95 26.03 26.64
CA ALA A 328 -0.42 27.20 25.93
C ALA A 328 -0.28 28.40 26.84
N VAL A 329 0.93 29.01 26.85
CA VAL A 329 1.23 30.24 27.63
C VAL A 329 0.45 31.45 27.08
N HIS A 330 0.20 31.47 25.77
CA HIS A 330 -0.56 32.49 25.08
C HIS A 330 -1.78 31.92 24.39
N LYS A 331 -2.85 32.69 24.34
CA LYS A 331 -4.03 32.29 23.55
C LYS A 331 -3.61 32.15 22.09
N ALA A 332 -3.87 30.98 21.55
CA ALA A 332 -3.65 30.69 20.15
C ALA A 332 -4.91 31.03 19.33
N ILE A 333 -4.73 31.74 18.23
CA ILE A 333 -5.79 32.14 17.30
C ILE A 333 -5.36 31.69 15.91
N GLU A 334 -6.18 30.88 15.27
CA GLU A 334 -5.97 30.39 13.92
C GLU A 334 -7.05 30.95 13.01
N VAL A 335 -6.65 31.51 11.88
CA VAL A 335 -7.57 32.13 10.92
C VAL A 335 -7.29 31.62 9.50
N PRO A 336 -8.31 31.36 8.69
CA PRO A 336 -8.13 31.09 7.28
C PRO A 336 -7.69 32.38 6.55
N VAL A 337 -6.64 32.26 5.74
CA VAL A 337 -6.09 33.36 4.92
C VAL A 337 -6.60 33.24 3.48
N LYS A 338 -6.57 32.01 2.94
CA LYS A 338 -7.07 31.67 1.62
C LYS A 338 -7.78 30.33 1.67
N THR A 339 -8.91 30.24 1.01
CA THR A 339 -9.70 29.01 0.95
C THR A 339 -10.08 28.72 -0.50
N ASP A 340 -9.64 27.58 -1.02
CA ASP A 340 -9.99 27.07 -2.33
C ASP A 340 -10.93 25.87 -2.14
N ILE A 341 -12.14 25.89 -2.70
CA ILE A 341 -13.17 24.84 -2.55
C ILE A 341 -13.48 24.28 -3.93
N THR A 342 -13.54 22.96 -4.02
CA THR A 342 -13.93 22.22 -5.22
C THR A 342 -15.03 21.21 -4.89
N PHE A 343 -15.93 20.96 -5.83
CA PHE A 343 -17.04 20.01 -5.68
C PHE A 343 -16.80 18.81 -6.58
N GLU A 344 -16.99 17.61 -6.06
CA GLU A 344 -16.86 16.35 -6.77
C GLU A 344 -18.05 15.44 -6.43
N ALA A 345 -19.08 15.44 -7.28
CA ALA A 345 -20.31 14.68 -7.06
C ALA A 345 -20.88 14.87 -5.62
N ASP A 346 -20.84 13.82 -4.79
CA ASP A 346 -21.40 13.83 -3.43
C ASP A 346 -20.39 14.24 -2.34
N LEU A 347 -19.23 14.74 -2.73
CA LEU A 347 -18.20 15.23 -1.80
C LEU A 347 -17.66 16.59 -2.24
N SER A 348 -17.02 17.28 -1.31
CA SER A 348 -16.29 18.51 -1.60
C SER A 348 -14.89 18.43 -0.99
N ARG A 349 -13.95 19.12 -1.62
CA ARG A 349 -12.61 19.34 -1.08
C ARG A 349 -12.39 20.81 -0.80
N ALA A 350 -11.74 21.10 0.31
CA ALA A 350 -11.30 22.45 0.61
C ALA A 350 -9.82 22.44 0.98
N VAL A 351 -9.07 23.36 0.40
CA VAL A 351 -7.69 23.63 0.78
C VAL A 351 -7.61 25.01 1.40
N VAL A 352 -7.20 25.07 2.65
CA VAL A 352 -7.16 26.32 3.43
C VAL A 352 -5.72 26.63 3.80
N TYR A 353 -5.21 27.75 3.33
CA TYR A 353 -3.99 28.36 3.85
C TYR A 353 -4.36 29.16 5.08
N TRP A 354 -3.76 28.83 6.22
CA TRP A 354 -4.07 29.44 7.50
C TRP A 354 -2.87 30.15 8.14
N LYS A 355 -3.19 31.08 9.04
CA LYS A 355 -2.26 31.77 9.92
C LYS A 355 -2.66 31.52 11.38
N LEU A 356 -1.72 31.03 12.18
CA LEU A 356 -1.85 30.85 13.62
C LEU A 356 -0.97 31.88 14.33
N THR A 357 -1.55 32.57 15.32
CA THR A 357 -0.85 33.54 16.17
C THR A 357 -1.00 33.14 17.63
N ALA A 358 0.12 33.02 18.35
CA ALA A 358 0.16 32.70 19.78
C ALA A 358 1.19 33.57 20.48
N GLY A 359 0.79 34.73 21.02
CA GLY A 359 1.71 35.75 21.53
C GLY A 359 2.66 36.26 20.45
N PRO A 360 3.98 36.21 20.66
CA PRO A 360 4.95 36.67 19.66
C PRO A 360 5.19 35.69 18.52
N ARG A 361 4.61 34.49 18.58
CA ARG A 361 4.79 33.44 17.56
C ARG A 361 3.72 33.52 16.50
N THR A 362 4.15 33.49 15.24
CA THR A 362 3.29 33.35 14.08
C THR A 362 3.71 32.09 13.31
N GLN A 363 2.75 31.31 12.90
CA GLN A 363 2.93 30.11 12.08
C GLN A 363 1.94 30.12 10.92
N PHE A 364 2.29 29.44 9.85
CA PHE A 364 1.46 29.30 8.67
C PHE A 364 1.38 27.82 8.31
N GLY A 365 0.32 27.41 7.63
CA GLY A 365 0.19 26.06 7.17
C GLY A 365 -0.98 25.87 6.23
N TYR A 366 -1.22 24.62 5.92
CA TYR A 366 -2.33 24.19 5.08
C TYR A 366 -3.15 23.13 5.78
N ASP A 367 -4.47 23.26 5.65
CA ASP A 367 -5.45 22.24 5.95
C ASP A 367 -6.08 21.78 4.64
N HIS A 368 -6.01 20.48 4.36
CA HIS A 368 -6.66 19.83 3.25
C HIS A 368 -7.83 19.02 3.78
N PHE A 369 -9.04 19.44 3.46
CA PHE A 369 -10.27 18.81 3.89
C PHE A 369 -10.88 17.97 2.78
N THR A 370 -11.36 16.78 3.12
CA THR A 370 -12.39 16.07 2.37
C THR A 370 -13.68 16.16 3.16
N LEU A 371 -14.73 16.69 2.55
CA LEU A 371 -16.00 16.99 3.15
C LEU A 371 -17.08 16.09 2.57
N ILE A 372 -17.94 15.55 3.43
CA ILE A 372 -19.07 14.69 3.07
C ILE A 372 -20.35 15.17 3.75
N LYS A 373 -21.51 14.78 3.22
CA LYS A 373 -22.77 14.95 3.94
C LYS A 373 -23.03 13.77 4.87
N GLN A 374 -23.20 14.05 6.16
CA GLN A 374 -23.60 13.08 7.16
C GLN A 374 -24.81 13.61 7.94
N GLY A 375 -25.92 12.89 7.89
CA GLY A 375 -27.17 13.37 8.49
C GLY A 375 -27.74 14.63 7.85
N GLY A 376 -27.44 14.90 6.58
CA GLY A 376 -27.86 16.10 5.84
C GLY A 376 -26.98 17.33 6.04
N GLU A 377 -25.96 17.26 6.89
CA GLU A 377 -25.01 18.34 7.16
C GLU A 377 -23.64 18.02 6.58
N TRP A 378 -22.92 19.04 6.11
CA TRP A 378 -21.52 18.90 5.72
C TRP A 378 -20.64 18.67 6.93
N LYS A 379 -19.75 17.68 6.85
CA LYS A 379 -18.80 17.30 7.91
C LYS A 379 -17.43 17.00 7.31
N ILE A 380 -16.38 17.20 8.11
CA ILE A 380 -14.99 16.85 7.75
C ILE A 380 -14.81 15.34 7.91
N ALA A 381 -14.65 14.62 6.81
CA ALA A 381 -14.35 13.18 6.81
C ALA A 381 -12.85 12.89 6.88
N ASN A 382 -12.04 13.75 6.26
CA ASN A 382 -10.59 13.67 6.34
C ASN A 382 -9.99 15.08 6.45
N LEU A 383 -8.96 15.20 7.27
CA LEU A 383 -8.12 16.38 7.39
C LEU A 383 -6.67 15.96 7.28
N VAL A 384 -5.93 16.54 6.33
CA VAL A 384 -4.46 16.49 6.29
C VAL A 384 -3.94 17.89 6.54
N PHE A 385 -3.10 18.08 7.55
CA PHE A 385 -2.56 19.40 7.87
C PHE A 385 -1.05 19.39 8.08
N TYR A 386 -0.42 20.52 7.77
CA TYR A 386 1.02 20.72 7.97
C TYR A 386 1.38 22.19 8.07
N GLY A 387 2.44 22.47 8.83
CA GLY A 387 3.04 23.81 8.91
C GLY A 387 3.97 24.10 7.73
N THR A 388 3.99 25.36 7.28
CA THR A 388 4.87 25.85 6.21
C THR A 388 5.52 27.19 6.59
N LYS A 389 6.46 27.66 5.78
CA LYS A 389 6.92 29.04 5.86
C LYS A 389 5.85 29.98 5.32
N GLU A 390 5.90 31.23 5.78
CA GLU A 390 5.03 32.29 5.21
C GLU A 390 5.20 32.33 3.69
N ARG A 391 4.08 32.36 2.97
CA ARG A 391 4.10 32.62 1.52
C ARG A 391 3.75 34.08 1.31
N GLU A 392 4.57 34.75 0.53
CA GLU A 392 4.33 36.09 0.03
C GLU A 392 3.10 36.16 -0.89
#